data_b62d5dbf59f700bfb8545f4451ad5fe0
#
_entry.id   b62d5dbf59f700bfb8545f4451ad5fe0
#
_cell.length_a   1.000
_cell.length_b   1.000
_cell.length_c   1.000
_cell.angle_alpha   90.00
_cell.angle_beta   90.00
_cell.angle_gamma   90.00
#
_symmetry.space_group_name_H-M   'P 1'
#
loop_
_entity.id
_entity.type
_entity.pdbx_description
1 polymer ?
#
loop_
_entity_poly.entity_id
_entity_poly.type
_entity_poly.pdbx_seq_one_letter_code
_entity_poly.pdbx_strand_id
1 'polypeptide(L)'
;MTTYRYRGQSLDGAKVTGVIRAYDEFEAVSQLRDRCAFITKIEPVKEKQGNPLTRPVNTRIREKELAMLCSQLSILLSSGLTALRCLQMVAAQTRNKQLRRALEKAAEEVGAGRSMADSLESNREVRFPATFVETVRAGEQSGALEACFKRLYKYYDKSAKTRAKIVSTMTYPVMVIVTAIIVFAIIMVVAVPAFT
;
A
#
# COMPACT_ATOMS: atom_id res chain seq x y z
N MET A 1 -19.93 -9.12 19.80
CA MET A 1 -20.79 -7.93 19.98
C MET A 1 -20.86 -7.19 18.66
N THR A 2 -22.04 -7.02 18.13
CA THR A 2 -22.29 -6.32 16.85
C THR A 2 -22.86 -4.94 17.13
N THR A 3 -22.47 -3.95 16.35
CA THR A 3 -22.94 -2.58 16.50
C THR A 3 -24.16 -2.38 15.59
N TYR A 4 -25.29 -1.96 16.13
CA TYR A 4 -26.52 -1.70 15.39
C TYR A 4 -26.80 -0.20 15.34
N ARG A 5 -27.17 0.30 14.17
CA ARG A 5 -27.69 1.67 14.00
C ARG A 5 -29.21 1.62 14.00
N TYR A 6 -29.81 2.43 14.84
CA TYR A 6 -31.27 2.52 14.92
C TYR A 6 -31.78 3.91 14.55
N ARG A 7 -32.97 3.92 14.00
CA ARG A 7 -33.79 5.12 13.81
C ARG A 7 -35.16 4.86 14.47
N GLY A 8 -35.54 5.75 15.34
CA GLY A 8 -36.84 5.65 16.06
C GLY A 8 -37.40 7.02 16.39
N GLN A 9 -38.52 7.03 17.04
CA GLN A 9 -39.16 8.21 17.64
C GLN A 9 -39.15 8.07 19.15
N SER A 10 -38.72 9.13 19.84
CA SER A 10 -38.82 9.26 21.29
C SER A 10 -40.29 9.36 21.72
N LEU A 11 -40.58 9.16 23.00
CA LEU A 11 -41.90 9.36 23.61
C LEU A 11 -42.46 10.76 23.33
N ASP A 12 -41.63 11.76 23.10
CA ASP A 12 -41.98 13.15 22.76
C ASP A 12 -42.18 13.40 21.25
N GLY A 13 -42.16 12.36 20.42
CA GLY A 13 -42.38 12.46 18.96
C GLY A 13 -41.15 12.89 18.17
N ALA A 14 -40.01 13.17 18.80
CA ALA A 14 -38.77 13.58 18.14
C ALA A 14 -38.08 12.39 17.46
N LYS A 15 -37.53 12.60 16.24
CA LYS A 15 -36.76 11.59 15.54
C LYS A 15 -35.41 11.41 16.22
N VAL A 16 -35.13 10.21 16.72
CA VAL A 16 -33.86 9.86 17.37
C VAL A 16 -33.11 8.86 16.50
N THR A 17 -31.83 9.15 16.27
CA THR A 17 -30.90 8.25 15.57
C THR A 17 -29.71 8.00 16.47
N GLY A 18 -29.33 6.74 16.63
CA GLY A 18 -28.20 6.40 17.49
C GLY A 18 -27.55 5.07 17.09
N VAL A 19 -26.57 4.68 17.87
CA VAL A 19 -25.82 3.44 17.69
C VAL A 19 -25.80 2.70 19.01
N ILE A 20 -26.13 1.39 18.99
CA ILE A 20 -26.16 0.52 20.17
C ILE A 20 -25.31 -0.72 19.92
N ARG A 21 -24.66 -1.24 20.96
CA ARG A 21 -23.91 -2.49 20.90
C ARG A 21 -24.72 -3.59 21.56
N ALA A 22 -24.99 -4.67 20.81
CA ALA A 22 -25.70 -5.83 21.30
C ALA A 22 -25.13 -7.10 20.67
N TYR A 23 -25.41 -8.26 21.27
CA TYR A 23 -25.00 -9.55 20.72
C TYR A 23 -25.92 -9.96 19.56
N ASP A 24 -27.21 -9.59 19.64
CA ASP A 24 -28.20 -9.94 18.65
C ASP A 24 -29.19 -8.77 18.44
N GLU A 25 -29.93 -8.79 17.34
CA GLU A 25 -30.94 -7.78 16.98
C GLU A 25 -32.04 -7.69 18.03
N PHE A 26 -32.42 -8.82 18.62
CA PHE A 26 -33.46 -8.89 19.66
C PHE A 26 -33.03 -8.17 20.95
N GLU A 27 -31.80 -8.33 21.36
CA GLU A 27 -31.21 -7.61 22.49
C GLU A 27 -31.14 -6.11 22.23
N ALA A 28 -30.78 -5.71 21.01
CA ALA A 28 -30.75 -4.30 20.62
C ALA A 28 -32.14 -3.66 20.70
N VAL A 29 -33.20 -4.37 20.27
CA VAL A 29 -34.59 -3.92 20.36
C VAL A 29 -35.05 -3.80 21.81
N SER A 30 -34.70 -4.78 22.66
CA SER A 30 -35.13 -4.77 24.08
C SER A 30 -34.53 -3.59 24.84
N GLN A 31 -33.24 -3.29 24.62
CA GLN A 31 -32.57 -2.14 25.25
C GLN A 31 -33.07 -0.78 24.73
N LEU A 32 -33.65 -0.74 23.52
CA LEU A 32 -34.20 0.49 22.94
C LEU A 32 -35.63 0.75 23.32
N ARG A 33 -36.38 -0.28 23.79
CA ARG A 33 -37.80 -0.17 24.21
C ARG A 33 -38.01 0.81 25.36
N ASP A 34 -37.02 0.97 26.22
CA ASP A 34 -37.07 1.91 27.34
C ASP A 34 -36.79 3.36 26.94
N ARG A 35 -36.27 3.59 25.72
CA ARG A 35 -35.85 4.92 25.23
C ARG A 35 -36.60 5.42 24.01
N CYS A 36 -37.24 4.55 23.26
CA CYS A 36 -37.96 4.89 22.03
C CYS A 36 -39.35 4.26 22.00
N ALA A 37 -40.38 5.08 21.73
CA ALA A 37 -41.76 4.61 21.59
C ALA A 37 -41.96 3.74 20.33
N PHE A 38 -41.29 4.10 19.23
CA PHE A 38 -41.36 3.34 17.98
C PHE A 38 -39.95 3.28 17.34
N ILE A 39 -39.55 2.05 16.97
CA ILE A 39 -38.32 1.80 16.24
C ILE A 39 -38.70 1.59 14.77
N THR A 40 -38.25 2.50 13.89
CA THR A 40 -38.61 2.48 12.48
C THR A 40 -37.64 1.60 11.67
N LYS A 41 -36.38 1.52 12.07
CA LYS A 41 -35.37 0.73 11.35
C LYS A 41 -34.17 0.40 12.25
N ILE A 42 -33.76 -0.87 12.23
CA ILE A 42 -32.50 -1.33 12.84
C ILE A 42 -31.68 -1.99 11.72
N GLU A 43 -30.45 -1.56 11.57
CA GLU A 43 -29.53 -2.15 10.63
C GLU A 43 -28.22 -2.50 11.35
N PRO A 44 -27.72 -3.73 11.20
CA PRO A 44 -26.39 -4.05 11.69
C PRO A 44 -25.39 -3.16 10.95
N VAL A 45 -24.69 -2.33 11.68
CA VAL A 45 -23.55 -1.62 11.14
C VAL A 45 -22.48 -2.67 10.93
N LYS A 46 -22.40 -3.25 9.74
CA LYS A 46 -21.16 -3.90 9.32
C LYS A 46 -20.10 -2.83 9.54
N GLU A 47 -19.19 -3.06 10.50
CA GLU A 47 -18.00 -2.23 10.60
C GLU A 47 -17.46 -2.13 9.19
N LYS A 48 -17.63 -0.98 8.55
CA LYS A 48 -16.94 -0.67 7.32
C LYS A 48 -15.47 -0.70 7.73
N GLN A 49 -14.84 -1.85 7.53
CA GLN A 49 -13.40 -1.95 7.54
C GLN A 49 -12.89 -0.76 6.70
N GLY A 50 -12.37 0.24 7.37
CA GLY A 50 -11.71 1.42 6.86
C GLY A 50 -12.35 2.06 5.61
N ASN A 51 -12.44 3.35 5.58
CA ASN A 51 -12.79 4.13 4.39
C ASN A 51 -12.17 3.46 3.13
N PRO A 52 -12.92 3.26 2.03
CA PRO A 52 -12.33 2.73 0.78
C PRO A 52 -11.14 3.56 0.29
N LEU A 53 -11.01 4.81 0.72
CA LEU A 53 -9.84 5.68 0.51
C LEU A 53 -8.64 5.37 1.43
N THR A 54 -8.83 4.58 2.49
CA THR A 54 -7.78 4.13 3.42
C THR A 54 -7.49 2.63 3.33
N ARG A 55 -8.04 1.92 2.31
CA ARG A 55 -7.54 0.59 2.00
C ARG A 55 -6.05 0.74 1.72
N PRO A 56 -5.17 0.01 2.44
CA PRO A 56 -3.78 -0.06 2.05
C PRO A 56 -3.77 -0.56 0.60
N VAL A 57 -3.51 0.36 -0.31
CA VAL A 57 -3.28 -0.01 -1.70
C VAL A 57 -1.98 -0.79 -1.61
N ASN A 58 -2.04 -2.11 -1.80
CA ASN A 58 -0.89 -2.99 -1.85
C ASN A 58 -0.02 -2.56 -3.04
N THR A 59 0.67 -1.43 -2.85
CA THR A 59 1.38 -0.72 -3.91
C THR A 59 2.70 -1.42 -4.15
N ARG A 60 2.94 -1.80 -5.38
CA ARG A 60 4.24 -2.33 -5.79
C ARG A 60 5.28 -1.21 -5.67
N ILE A 61 6.33 -1.46 -4.90
CA ILE A 61 7.45 -0.52 -4.73
C ILE A 61 8.20 -0.37 -6.06
N ARG A 62 8.64 0.85 -6.35
CA ARG A 62 9.47 1.11 -7.52
C ARG A 62 10.87 0.52 -7.32
N GLU A 63 11.45 -0.02 -8.39
CA GLU A 63 12.79 -0.62 -8.35
C GLU A 63 13.87 0.35 -7.83
N LYS A 64 13.74 1.63 -8.14
CA LYS A 64 14.63 2.69 -7.62
C LYS A 64 14.52 2.86 -6.09
N GLU A 65 13.32 2.74 -5.54
CA GLU A 65 13.10 2.82 -4.08
C GLU A 65 13.66 1.58 -3.38
N LEU A 66 13.50 0.39 -3.98
CA LEU A 66 14.10 -0.84 -3.48
C LEU A 66 15.63 -0.79 -3.54
N ALA A 67 16.21 -0.26 -4.61
CA ALA A 67 17.65 -0.08 -4.70
C ALA A 67 18.17 0.84 -3.59
N MET A 68 17.50 1.98 -3.35
CA MET A 68 17.87 2.90 -2.29
C MET A 68 17.75 2.26 -0.90
N LEU A 69 16.66 1.55 -0.64
CA LEU A 69 16.45 0.79 0.60
C LEU A 69 17.59 -0.21 0.84
N CYS A 70 17.90 -1.03 -0.17
CA CYS A 70 18.97 -2.03 -0.07
C CYS A 70 20.34 -1.40 0.16
N SER A 71 20.64 -0.28 -0.50
CA SER A 71 21.89 0.46 -0.32
C SER A 71 22.04 0.95 1.12
N GLN A 72 21.00 1.60 1.66
CA GLN A 72 21.00 2.12 3.03
C GLN A 72 21.16 0.98 4.06
N LEU A 73 20.37 -0.10 3.92
CA LEU A 73 20.47 -1.26 4.81
C LEU A 73 21.85 -1.92 4.74
N SER A 74 22.42 -2.09 3.55
CA SER A 74 23.77 -2.66 3.39
C SER A 74 24.83 -1.83 4.10
N ILE A 75 24.78 -0.50 3.98
CA ILE A 75 25.75 0.41 4.62
C ILE A 75 25.59 0.38 6.16
N LEU A 76 24.36 0.41 6.67
CA LEU A 76 24.13 0.39 8.10
C LEU A 76 24.51 -0.96 8.74
N LEU A 77 24.25 -2.07 8.04
CA LEU A 77 24.65 -3.40 8.50
C LEU A 77 26.18 -3.57 8.48
N SER A 78 26.88 -3.01 7.47
CA SER A 78 28.34 -3.03 7.42
C SER A 78 29.00 -2.22 8.56
N SER A 79 28.26 -1.27 9.14
CA SER A 79 28.68 -0.53 10.34
C SER A 79 28.45 -1.29 11.65
N GLY A 80 28.00 -2.57 11.59
CA GLY A 80 27.77 -3.42 12.76
C GLY A 80 26.46 -3.13 13.51
N LEU A 81 25.56 -2.36 12.93
CA LEU A 81 24.25 -2.08 13.54
C LEU A 81 23.34 -3.31 13.44
N THR A 82 22.49 -3.50 14.45
CA THR A 82 21.49 -4.56 14.44
C THR A 82 20.44 -4.34 13.36
N ALA A 83 19.86 -5.42 12.85
CA ALA A 83 18.79 -5.38 11.84
C ALA A 83 17.61 -4.47 12.24
N LEU A 84 17.20 -4.55 13.51
CA LEU A 84 16.16 -3.68 14.08
C LEU A 84 16.54 -2.20 13.96
N ARG A 85 17.75 -1.84 14.37
CA ARG A 85 18.19 -0.43 14.33
C ARG A 85 18.31 0.08 12.90
N CYS A 86 18.79 -0.76 11.99
CA CYS A 86 18.84 -0.44 10.56
C CYS A 86 17.44 -0.13 9.99
N LEU A 87 16.44 -1.00 10.28
CA LEU A 87 15.06 -0.77 9.83
C LEU A 87 14.48 0.54 10.37
N GLN A 88 14.66 0.83 11.66
CA GLN A 88 14.20 2.08 12.26
C GLN A 88 14.80 3.33 11.60
N MET A 89 16.11 3.32 11.38
CA MET A 89 16.82 4.45 10.76
C MET A 89 16.38 4.65 9.31
N VAL A 90 16.26 3.58 8.53
CA VAL A 90 15.85 3.66 7.14
C VAL A 90 14.37 4.05 7.03
N ALA A 91 13.51 3.59 7.92
CA ALA A 91 12.12 4.03 8.00
C ALA A 91 12.01 5.55 8.18
N ALA A 92 12.78 6.11 9.12
CA ALA A 92 12.79 7.55 9.40
C ALA A 92 13.25 8.39 8.19
N GLN A 93 14.15 7.86 7.35
CA GLN A 93 14.67 8.54 6.17
C GLN A 93 13.81 8.35 4.92
N THR A 94 12.85 7.41 4.96
CA THR A 94 12.04 7.05 3.79
C THR A 94 10.97 8.11 3.53
N ARG A 95 10.98 8.72 2.33
CA ARG A 95 9.99 9.73 1.91
C ARG A 95 8.62 9.15 1.57
N ASN A 96 8.59 7.95 1.01
CA ASN A 96 7.35 7.27 0.66
C ASN A 96 6.63 6.83 1.93
N LYS A 97 5.48 7.45 2.21
CA LYS A 97 4.70 7.21 3.44
C LYS A 97 4.29 5.75 3.63
N GLN A 98 3.96 5.04 2.54
CA GLN A 98 3.55 3.64 2.60
C GLN A 98 4.74 2.74 2.92
N LEU A 99 5.87 2.95 2.23
CA LEU A 99 7.10 2.22 2.48
C LEU A 99 7.63 2.48 3.90
N ARG A 100 7.55 3.73 4.37
CA ARG A 100 7.92 4.09 5.75
C ARG A 100 7.12 3.32 6.78
N ARG A 101 5.77 3.32 6.67
CA ARG A 101 4.90 2.55 7.57
C ARG A 101 5.18 1.04 7.52
N ALA A 102 5.46 0.53 6.32
CA ALA A 102 5.84 -0.87 6.15
C ALA A 102 7.12 -1.22 6.89
N LEU A 103 8.12 -0.34 6.84
CA LEU A 103 9.40 -0.53 7.54
C LEU A 103 9.27 -0.32 9.06
N GLU A 104 8.49 0.66 9.51
CA GLU A 104 8.18 0.88 10.93
C GLU A 104 7.54 -0.37 11.53
N LYS A 105 6.52 -0.92 10.85
CA LYS A 105 5.86 -2.14 11.28
C LYS A 105 6.81 -3.35 11.28
N ALA A 106 7.63 -3.49 10.23
CA ALA A 106 8.64 -4.56 10.19
C ALA A 106 9.65 -4.41 11.34
N ALA A 107 10.05 -3.18 11.69
CA ALA A 107 10.92 -2.94 12.84
C ALA A 107 10.27 -3.33 14.18
N GLU A 108 8.97 -3.05 14.37
CA GLU A 108 8.21 -3.48 15.56
C GLU A 108 8.16 -5.01 15.66
N GLU A 109 7.85 -5.69 14.56
CA GLU A 109 7.76 -7.16 14.52
C GLU A 109 9.13 -7.82 14.75
N VAL A 110 10.20 -7.28 14.16
CA VAL A 110 11.58 -7.74 14.38
C VAL A 110 12.02 -7.49 15.85
N GLY A 111 11.61 -6.35 16.41
CA GLY A 111 11.82 -6.06 17.83
C GLY A 111 11.11 -7.03 18.79
N ALA A 112 9.99 -7.58 18.35
CA ALA A 112 9.25 -8.65 19.05
C ALA A 112 9.84 -10.07 18.81
N GLY A 113 10.96 -10.17 18.09
CA GLY A 113 11.65 -11.45 17.83
C GLY A 113 11.20 -12.18 16.56
N ARG A 114 10.39 -11.55 15.72
CA ARG A 114 9.99 -12.14 14.44
C ARG A 114 11.11 -11.98 13.40
N SER A 115 11.18 -12.94 12.46
CA SER A 115 12.09 -12.87 11.31
C SER A 115 11.84 -11.61 10.48
N MET A 116 12.91 -10.96 10.01
CA MET A 116 12.81 -9.81 9.12
C MET A 116 12.12 -10.20 7.82
N ALA A 117 12.44 -11.36 7.25
CA ALA A 117 11.85 -11.85 6.02
C ALA A 117 10.34 -12.05 6.18
N ASP A 118 9.89 -12.68 7.28
CA ASP A 118 8.45 -12.92 7.54
C ASP A 118 7.69 -11.62 7.80
N SER A 119 8.32 -10.65 8.45
CA SER A 119 7.75 -9.32 8.70
C SER A 119 7.55 -8.53 7.40
N LEU A 120 8.48 -8.65 6.46
CA LEU A 120 8.38 -8.02 5.13
C LEU A 120 7.36 -8.73 4.23
N GLU A 121 7.27 -10.07 4.31
CA GLU A 121 6.34 -10.87 3.53
C GLU A 121 4.87 -10.63 3.93
N SER A 122 4.61 -10.63 5.24
CA SER A 122 3.26 -10.41 5.79
C SER A 122 2.79 -8.96 5.73
N ASN A 123 3.61 -8.05 5.23
CA ASN A 123 3.31 -6.63 5.21
C ASN A 123 2.12 -6.32 4.28
N ARG A 124 1.10 -5.64 4.83
CA ARG A 124 -0.13 -5.29 4.11
C ARG A 124 -0.10 -3.91 3.46
N GLU A 125 0.82 -3.05 3.86
CA GLU A 125 0.96 -1.68 3.34
C GLU A 125 1.62 -1.69 1.96
N VAL A 126 2.64 -2.53 1.81
CA VAL A 126 3.46 -2.62 0.60
C VAL A 126 3.77 -4.07 0.28
N ARG A 127 3.73 -4.42 -1.01
CA ARG A 127 4.12 -5.74 -1.48
C ARG A 127 5.58 -5.75 -1.91
N PHE A 128 6.42 -6.40 -1.12
CA PHE A 128 7.79 -6.69 -1.52
C PHE A 128 7.83 -7.82 -2.56
N PRO A 129 8.72 -7.74 -3.57
CA PRO A 129 8.89 -8.86 -4.51
C PRO A 129 9.32 -10.14 -3.81
N ALA A 130 8.83 -11.29 -4.27
CA ALA A 130 9.19 -12.58 -3.66
C ALA A 130 10.71 -12.82 -3.66
N THR A 131 11.39 -12.48 -4.75
CA THR A 131 12.86 -12.56 -4.83
C THR A 131 13.58 -11.73 -3.78
N PHE A 132 13.01 -10.57 -3.40
CA PHE A 132 13.54 -9.73 -2.33
C PHE A 132 13.42 -10.44 -0.98
N VAL A 133 12.22 -10.91 -0.64
CA VAL A 133 11.92 -11.59 0.63
C VAL A 133 12.76 -12.85 0.79
N GLU A 134 12.82 -13.70 -0.25
CA GLU A 134 13.61 -14.94 -0.18
C GLU A 134 15.12 -14.69 -0.04
N THR A 135 15.64 -13.64 -0.69
CA THR A 135 17.06 -13.26 -0.51
C THR A 135 17.33 -12.78 0.91
N VAL A 136 16.41 -12.00 1.49
CA VAL A 136 16.53 -11.56 2.90
C VAL A 136 16.44 -12.76 3.83
N ARG A 137 15.52 -13.70 3.59
CA ARG A 137 15.37 -14.94 4.36
C ARG A 137 16.66 -15.76 4.36
N ALA A 138 17.26 -15.97 3.19
CA ALA A 138 18.55 -16.66 3.08
C ALA A 138 19.67 -15.92 3.80
N GLY A 139 19.69 -14.58 3.74
CA GLY A 139 20.65 -13.75 4.44
C GLY A 139 20.50 -13.77 5.96
N GLU A 140 19.28 -13.83 6.45
CA GLU A 140 18.98 -13.92 7.87
C GLU A 140 19.40 -15.28 8.44
N GLN A 141 19.08 -16.37 7.73
CA GLN A 141 19.46 -17.73 8.13
C GLN A 141 20.98 -17.96 8.12
N SER A 142 21.70 -17.34 7.18
CA SER A 142 23.16 -17.46 7.07
C SER A 142 23.92 -16.41 7.88
N GLY A 143 23.23 -15.45 8.51
CA GLY A 143 23.87 -14.31 9.19
C GLY A 143 24.56 -13.31 8.24
N ALA A 144 24.32 -13.41 6.91
CA ALA A 144 24.99 -12.62 5.88
C ALA A 144 24.07 -11.56 5.28
N LEU A 145 23.24 -10.90 6.10
CA LEU A 145 22.27 -9.86 5.66
C LEU A 145 22.94 -8.73 4.87
N GLU A 146 24.14 -8.29 5.29
CA GLU A 146 24.89 -7.25 4.57
C GLU A 146 25.15 -7.64 3.12
N ALA A 147 25.71 -8.83 2.91
CA ALA A 147 26.02 -9.33 1.57
C ALA A 147 24.76 -9.50 0.71
N CYS A 148 23.66 -9.94 1.31
CA CYS A 148 22.37 -10.08 0.63
C CYS A 148 21.81 -8.72 0.20
N PHE A 149 21.79 -7.70 1.06
CA PHE A 149 21.34 -6.37 0.69
C PHE A 149 22.24 -5.71 -0.34
N LYS A 150 23.54 -5.96 -0.29
CA LYS A 150 24.49 -5.49 -1.32
C LYS A 150 24.23 -6.11 -2.70
N ARG A 151 23.86 -7.41 -2.75
CA ARG A 151 23.45 -8.10 -4.00
C ARG A 151 22.12 -7.55 -4.51
N LEU A 152 21.13 -7.40 -3.63
CA LEU A 152 19.83 -6.83 -3.96
C LEU A 152 19.96 -5.40 -4.50
N TYR A 153 20.81 -4.56 -3.88
CA TYR A 153 21.10 -3.23 -4.38
C TYR A 153 21.60 -3.28 -5.83
N LYS A 154 22.63 -4.08 -6.12
CA LYS A 154 23.18 -4.20 -7.48
C LYS A 154 22.12 -4.66 -8.49
N TYR A 155 21.27 -5.58 -8.09
CA TYR A 155 20.19 -6.08 -8.95
C TYR A 155 19.17 -5.00 -9.27
N TYR A 156 18.61 -4.35 -8.24
CA TYR A 156 17.58 -3.32 -8.43
C TYR A 156 18.12 -2.03 -9.06
N ASP A 157 19.36 -1.63 -8.78
CA ASP A 157 20.00 -0.48 -9.42
C ASP A 157 20.19 -0.73 -10.93
N LYS A 158 20.68 -1.92 -11.30
CA LYS A 158 20.79 -2.31 -12.71
C LYS A 158 19.42 -2.34 -13.40
N SER A 159 18.43 -2.93 -12.76
CA SER A 159 17.07 -3.01 -13.30
C SER A 159 16.45 -1.62 -13.48
N ALA A 160 16.58 -0.75 -12.50
CA ALA A 160 16.09 0.64 -12.57
C ALA A 160 16.79 1.44 -13.70
N LYS A 161 18.10 1.30 -13.85
CA LYS A 161 18.87 1.94 -14.93
C LYS A 161 18.47 1.42 -16.31
N THR A 162 18.32 0.11 -16.45
CA THR A 162 17.89 -0.51 -17.72
C THR A 162 16.50 -0.02 -18.11
N ARG A 163 15.56 0.01 -17.17
CA ARG A 163 14.20 0.52 -17.42
C ARG A 163 14.20 1.99 -17.81
N ALA A 164 14.98 2.82 -17.13
CA ALA A 164 15.11 4.23 -17.48
C ALA A 164 15.68 4.43 -18.90
N LYS A 165 16.67 3.63 -19.28
CA LYS A 165 17.25 3.65 -20.62
C LYS A 165 16.24 3.25 -21.70
N ILE A 166 15.46 2.18 -21.47
CA ILE A 166 14.43 1.74 -22.39
C ILE A 166 13.40 2.85 -22.63
N VAL A 167 12.87 3.46 -21.55
CA VAL A 167 11.90 4.54 -21.63
C VAL A 167 12.46 5.74 -22.40
N SER A 168 13.70 6.11 -22.12
CA SER A 168 14.39 7.21 -22.84
C SER A 168 14.56 6.92 -24.34
N THR A 169 14.93 5.68 -24.69
CA THR A 169 15.13 5.28 -26.09
C THR A 169 13.81 5.22 -26.86
N MET A 170 12.70 4.88 -26.20
CA MET A 170 11.37 4.82 -26.83
C MET A 170 10.76 6.20 -27.12
N THR A 171 11.32 7.26 -26.56
CA THR A 171 10.78 8.63 -26.77
C THR A 171 10.88 9.05 -28.25
N TYR A 172 11.97 8.75 -28.93
CA TYR A 172 12.16 9.09 -30.34
C TYR A 172 11.15 8.38 -31.27
N PRO A 173 10.97 7.06 -31.24
CA PRO A 173 9.97 6.38 -32.05
C PRO A 173 8.54 6.89 -31.80
N VAL A 174 8.19 7.16 -30.56
CA VAL A 174 6.85 7.69 -30.21
C VAL A 174 6.64 9.07 -30.84
N MET A 175 7.61 9.97 -30.77
CA MET A 175 7.52 11.29 -31.39
C MET A 175 7.37 11.20 -32.90
N VAL A 176 8.12 10.32 -33.55
CA VAL A 176 8.00 10.10 -35.02
C VAL A 176 6.62 9.60 -35.41
N ILE A 177 6.09 8.61 -34.69
CA ILE A 177 4.74 8.06 -34.95
C ILE A 177 3.67 9.13 -34.74
N VAL A 178 3.73 9.90 -33.66
CA VAL A 178 2.78 11.00 -33.41
C VAL A 178 2.81 12.02 -34.52
N THR A 179 4.00 12.45 -34.97
CA THR A 179 4.15 13.40 -36.07
C THR A 179 3.58 12.84 -37.37
N ALA A 180 3.85 11.60 -37.70
CA ALA A 180 3.31 10.93 -38.88
C ALA A 180 1.77 10.87 -38.88
N ILE A 181 1.18 10.57 -37.73
CA ILE A 181 -0.30 10.54 -37.56
C ILE A 181 -0.89 11.95 -37.79
N ILE A 182 -0.26 12.97 -37.23
CA ILE A 182 -0.72 14.35 -37.38
C ILE A 182 -0.67 14.78 -38.89
N VAL A 183 0.44 14.51 -39.54
CA VAL A 183 0.58 14.83 -40.98
C VAL A 183 -0.44 14.08 -41.81
N PHE A 184 -0.65 12.81 -41.56
CA PHE A 184 -1.67 12.00 -42.25
C PHE A 184 -3.08 12.54 -42.03
N ALA A 185 -3.42 12.91 -40.79
CA ALA A 185 -4.72 13.49 -40.45
C ALA A 185 -4.95 14.83 -41.20
N ILE A 186 -3.93 15.70 -41.30
CA ILE A 186 -4.00 16.97 -42.04
C ILE A 186 -4.24 16.69 -43.53
N ILE A 187 -3.52 15.75 -44.11
CA ILE A 187 -3.71 15.39 -45.54
C ILE A 187 -5.12 14.87 -45.78
N MET A 188 -5.65 14.01 -44.92
CA MET A 188 -7.02 13.48 -45.03
C MET A 188 -8.09 14.58 -44.96
N VAL A 189 -7.92 15.55 -44.06
CA VAL A 189 -8.92 16.63 -43.85
C VAL A 189 -8.84 17.67 -44.95
N VAL A 190 -7.65 17.98 -45.49
CA VAL A 190 -7.44 19.04 -46.44
C VAL A 190 -7.49 18.53 -47.90
N ALA A 191 -6.84 17.42 -48.21
CA ALA A 191 -6.71 16.92 -49.57
C ALA A 191 -7.95 16.13 -50.03
N VAL A 192 -8.57 15.32 -49.20
CA VAL A 192 -9.73 14.50 -49.59
C VAL A 192 -10.93 15.39 -50.04
N PRO A 193 -11.37 16.44 -49.30
CA PRO A 193 -12.48 17.26 -49.73
C PRO A 193 -12.15 18.16 -50.95
N ALA A 194 -10.86 18.37 -51.26
CA ALA A 194 -10.44 19.14 -52.44
C ALA A 194 -10.58 18.35 -53.75
N PHE A 195 -10.77 17.03 -53.68
CA PHE A 195 -10.97 16.14 -54.83
C PHE A 195 -12.41 15.63 -55.02
N THR A 196 -13.34 16.05 -54.14
CA THR A 196 -14.76 15.73 -54.22
C THR A 196 -15.56 16.95 -54.63
#